data_f3ccad21d0a6f2c2709994f1bbff4052
#
_entry.id   f3ccad21d0a6f2c2709994f1bbff4052
#
_cell.length_a   1.000
_cell.length_b   1.000
_cell.length_c   1.000
_cell.angle_alpha   90.00
_cell.angle_beta   90.00
_cell.angle_gamma   90.00
#
_symmetry.space_group_name_H-M   'P 1'
#
loop_
_entity.id
_entity.type
_entity.pdbx_description
1 polymer ?
#
loop_
_entity_poly.entity_id
_entity_poly.type
_entity_poly.pdbx_seq_one_letter_code
_entity_poly.pdbx_strand_id
1 'polypeptide(L)'
;MLLAVAGSALTSDYSVFNQHPDVTRTADGAWRMHDMSRPWPPSATPMPWAELEQGAKPPSGARVLFDGSNLDAWDVPQPWVIKQSVLQVRPDKTSLSSKVRPDKTSLSSKESFGSCHLHLEWRTPPENSKKSGQDKGNSGVFLMSNYEIQILDTYENKTYPDGMAAALYGVKPPDVNALRPTGEWQCYDIWFRRPLFDDSLKMTSPACVTVMVNGVIVQKNVPFDGPSSFKKRRPYKKHADALPLALQNHLEVVEFRNIWIQSLPDDAVLSPAGPVGINK
;
A
#
# COMPACT_ATOMS: atom_id res chain seq x y z
N MET A 1 30.36 -38.45 10.20
CA MET A 1 30.25 -37.77 8.91
C MET A 1 28.80 -37.26 8.82
N LEU A 2 28.57 -36.05 9.37
CA LEU A 2 27.25 -35.41 9.35
C LEU A 2 27.14 -34.61 8.04
N LEU A 3 26.20 -34.96 7.18
CA LEU A 3 25.82 -34.14 6.06
C LEU A 3 24.99 -32.98 6.61
N ALA A 4 25.51 -31.74 6.50
CA ALA A 4 24.75 -30.54 6.68
C ALA A 4 23.85 -30.34 5.43
N VAL A 5 22.54 -30.46 5.60
CA VAL A 5 21.57 -30.05 4.60
C VAL A 5 21.52 -28.51 4.63
N ALA A 6 22.14 -27.89 3.65
CA ALA A 6 22.02 -26.47 3.43
C ALA A 6 20.56 -26.18 2.99
N GLY A 7 19.79 -25.55 3.86
CA GLY A 7 18.50 -25.00 3.52
C GLY A 7 18.72 -23.89 2.49
N SER A 8 18.37 -24.16 1.24
CA SER A 8 18.27 -23.15 0.20
C SER A 8 17.11 -22.22 0.56
N ALA A 9 17.42 -21.01 1.04
CA ALA A 9 16.48 -19.92 1.03
C ALA A 9 16.02 -19.74 -0.43
N LEU A 10 14.75 -19.98 -0.72
CA LEU A 10 14.12 -19.64 -1.98
C LEU A 10 14.08 -18.10 -2.05
N THR A 11 15.20 -17.50 -2.45
CA THR A 11 15.14 -16.18 -3.06
C THR A 11 14.31 -16.36 -4.32
N SER A 12 13.08 -15.89 -4.32
CA SER A 12 12.26 -15.84 -5.53
C SER A 12 13.05 -15.07 -6.59
N ASP A 13 13.58 -15.79 -7.57
CA ASP A 13 14.38 -15.19 -8.63
C ASP A 13 13.45 -14.44 -9.58
N TYR A 14 13.17 -13.17 -9.23
CA TYR A 14 12.34 -12.27 -10.04
C TYR A 14 12.95 -11.99 -11.42
N SER A 15 14.23 -12.33 -11.68
CA SER A 15 14.85 -12.16 -12.99
C SER A 15 14.21 -13.06 -14.05
N VAL A 16 13.82 -14.29 -13.66
CA VAL A 16 13.08 -15.22 -14.53
C VAL A 16 11.66 -14.72 -14.79
N PHE A 17 11.08 -14.02 -13.83
CA PHE A 17 9.73 -13.47 -13.90
C PHE A 17 9.58 -12.40 -14.99
N ASN A 18 10.58 -11.53 -15.14
CA ASN A 18 10.57 -10.43 -16.11
C ASN A 18 10.63 -10.89 -17.56
N GLN A 19 11.03 -12.14 -17.80
CA GLN A 19 11.11 -12.70 -19.16
C GLN A 19 9.83 -13.42 -19.57
N HIS A 20 8.86 -13.62 -18.65
CA HIS A 20 7.64 -14.32 -18.98
C HIS A 20 6.78 -13.48 -19.94
N PRO A 21 6.33 -14.04 -21.09
CA PRO A 21 5.61 -13.30 -22.13
C PRO A 21 4.28 -12.68 -21.63
N ASP A 22 3.71 -13.24 -20.56
CA ASP A 22 2.44 -12.81 -19.97
C ASP A 22 2.55 -11.56 -19.08
N VAL A 23 3.76 -11.07 -18.76
CA VAL A 23 3.93 -9.88 -17.93
C VAL A 23 3.72 -8.62 -18.77
N THR A 24 2.73 -7.81 -18.37
CA THR A 24 2.38 -6.58 -19.08
C THR A 24 3.43 -5.50 -18.88
N ARG A 25 3.60 -4.62 -19.88
CA ARG A 25 4.42 -3.43 -19.76
C ARG A 25 3.67 -2.30 -19.04
N THR A 26 4.41 -1.34 -18.47
CA THR A 26 3.88 -0.07 -17.98
C THR A 26 3.16 0.68 -19.09
N ALA A 27 2.30 1.66 -18.77
CA ALA A 27 1.48 2.39 -19.74
C ALA A 27 2.33 3.08 -20.82
N ASP A 28 3.50 3.61 -20.43
CA ASP A 28 4.49 4.22 -21.34
C ASP A 28 5.28 3.20 -22.18
N GLY A 29 5.06 1.90 -21.93
CA GLY A 29 5.78 0.81 -22.59
C GLY A 29 7.25 0.66 -22.21
N ALA A 30 7.78 1.52 -21.33
CA ALA A 30 9.20 1.57 -21.00
C ALA A 30 9.66 0.34 -20.21
N TRP A 31 8.86 -0.13 -19.25
CA TRP A 31 9.24 -1.20 -18.33
C TRP A 31 8.22 -2.35 -18.34
N ARG A 32 8.65 -3.55 -18.04
CA ARG A 32 7.73 -4.62 -17.62
C ARG A 32 7.31 -4.41 -16.18
N MET A 33 6.12 -4.84 -15.81
CA MET A 33 5.72 -4.91 -14.40
C MET A 33 6.74 -5.77 -13.63
N HIS A 34 7.13 -5.31 -12.46
CA HIS A 34 8.09 -5.97 -11.57
C HIS A 34 9.50 -6.13 -12.16
N ASP A 35 9.91 -5.21 -13.04
CA ASP A 35 11.23 -5.23 -13.65
C ASP A 35 12.31 -4.76 -12.64
N MET A 36 13.18 -5.70 -12.24
CA MET A 36 14.28 -5.44 -11.31
C MET A 36 15.35 -4.50 -11.88
N SER A 37 15.41 -4.33 -13.22
CA SER A 37 16.35 -3.42 -13.87
C SER A 37 15.86 -1.96 -13.91
N ARG A 38 14.61 -1.73 -13.54
CA ARG A 38 14.06 -0.38 -13.42
C ARG A 38 14.84 0.42 -12.37
N PRO A 39 15.14 1.72 -12.60
CA PRO A 39 15.88 2.54 -11.66
C PRO A 39 15.23 2.55 -10.28
N TRP A 40 16.03 2.30 -9.25
CA TRP A 40 15.61 2.38 -7.86
C TRP A 40 15.44 3.85 -7.45
N PRO A 41 14.32 4.22 -6.81
CA PRO A 41 14.13 5.58 -6.30
C PRO A 41 15.21 5.98 -5.29
N PRO A 42 15.73 7.22 -5.35
CA PRO A 42 16.67 7.70 -4.35
C PRO A 42 16.02 7.79 -2.97
N SER A 43 16.83 7.71 -1.92
CA SER A 43 16.36 7.92 -0.54
C SER A 43 16.08 9.40 -0.29
N ALA A 44 15.05 9.67 0.51
CA ALA A 44 14.74 11.00 1.04
C ALA A 44 14.68 10.96 2.56
N THR A 45 15.06 12.06 3.20
CA THR A 45 14.98 12.18 4.66
C THR A 45 13.51 12.34 5.10
N PRO A 46 12.98 11.44 5.95
CA PRO A 46 11.65 11.59 6.50
C PRO A 46 11.58 12.79 7.45
N MET A 47 10.41 13.43 7.53
CA MET A 47 10.13 14.49 8.50
C MET A 47 10.28 13.95 9.95
N PRO A 48 10.75 14.71 10.92
CA PRO A 48 10.80 14.30 12.31
C PRO A 48 9.43 13.81 12.81
N TRP A 49 9.40 12.71 13.59
CA TRP A 49 8.15 12.13 14.05
C TRP A 49 7.28 13.10 14.85
N ALA A 50 7.90 13.90 15.73
CA ALA A 50 7.19 14.90 16.53
C ALA A 50 6.43 15.95 15.70
N GLU A 51 6.89 16.23 14.48
CA GLU A 51 6.20 17.14 13.55
C GLU A 51 5.02 16.40 12.86
N LEU A 52 5.21 15.13 12.51
CA LEU A 52 4.14 14.29 11.92
C LEU A 52 2.95 14.10 12.87
N GLU A 53 3.22 13.85 14.16
CA GLU A 53 2.16 13.66 15.17
C GLU A 53 1.20 14.85 15.29
N GLN A 54 1.66 16.05 15.02
CA GLN A 54 0.80 17.24 15.03
C GLN A 54 -0.24 17.22 13.92
N GLY A 55 0.10 16.68 12.74
CA GLY A 55 -0.78 16.54 11.58
C GLY A 55 -1.57 15.22 11.53
N ALA A 56 -1.22 14.26 12.39
CA ALA A 56 -1.78 12.91 12.36
C ALA A 56 -3.18 12.78 12.98
N LYS A 57 -3.69 13.84 13.61
CA LYS A 57 -5.03 13.84 14.23
C LYS A 57 -6.13 13.87 13.17
N PRO A 58 -7.22 13.09 13.37
CA PRO A 58 -8.36 13.15 12.46
C PRO A 58 -8.91 14.59 12.37
N PRO A 59 -9.04 15.18 11.17
CA PRO A 59 -9.68 16.47 11.00
C PRO A 59 -11.17 16.37 11.30
N SER A 60 -11.83 17.54 11.50
CA SER A 60 -13.28 17.58 11.66
C SER A 60 -13.97 16.94 10.45
N GLY A 61 -14.94 16.06 10.72
CA GLY A 61 -15.69 15.32 9.69
C GLY A 61 -14.97 14.07 9.17
N ALA A 62 -13.77 13.74 9.65
CA ALA A 62 -13.14 12.46 9.33
C ALA A 62 -13.83 11.31 10.06
N ARG A 63 -13.95 10.18 9.39
CA ARG A 63 -14.38 8.90 9.96
C ARG A 63 -13.17 8.18 10.54
N VAL A 64 -13.12 8.00 11.85
CA VAL A 64 -12.10 7.16 12.50
C VAL A 64 -12.45 5.70 12.22
N LEU A 65 -11.51 4.98 11.63
CA LEU A 65 -11.64 3.56 11.31
C LEU A 65 -10.95 2.67 12.35
N PHE A 66 -9.86 3.18 12.95
CA PHE A 66 -9.16 2.49 14.03
C PHE A 66 -8.35 3.47 14.89
N ASP A 67 -8.65 3.51 16.18
CA ASP A 67 -7.98 4.32 17.21
C ASP A 67 -7.27 3.50 18.29
N GLY A 68 -7.22 2.17 18.10
CA GLY A 68 -6.65 1.24 19.07
C GLY A 68 -7.67 0.54 19.97
N SER A 69 -8.95 0.92 19.92
CA SER A 69 -9.98 0.43 20.85
C SER A 69 -10.72 -0.81 20.34
N ASN A 70 -11.23 -0.79 19.10
CA ASN A 70 -12.05 -1.85 18.52
C ASN A 70 -11.95 -1.93 17.00
N LEU A 71 -12.60 -2.93 16.41
CA LEU A 71 -12.67 -3.16 14.97
C LEU A 71 -14.10 -3.01 14.43
N ASP A 72 -14.95 -2.22 15.08
CA ASP A 72 -16.37 -2.08 14.74
C ASP A 72 -16.59 -1.53 13.32
N ALA A 73 -15.62 -0.74 12.80
CA ALA A 73 -15.65 -0.22 11.43
C ALA A 73 -15.28 -1.25 10.37
N TRP A 74 -14.88 -2.47 10.74
CA TRP A 74 -14.29 -3.45 9.84
C TRP A 74 -15.05 -4.77 9.82
N ASP A 75 -15.06 -5.43 8.65
CA ASP A 75 -15.32 -6.85 8.52
C ASP A 75 -14.00 -7.59 8.76
N VAL A 76 -13.96 -8.36 9.87
CA VAL A 76 -12.70 -8.90 10.39
C VAL A 76 -12.59 -10.39 10.11
N PRO A 77 -11.88 -10.81 9.06
CA PRO A 77 -11.53 -12.21 8.88
C PRO A 77 -10.36 -12.59 9.82
N GLN A 78 -10.26 -13.87 10.16
CA GLN A 78 -9.01 -14.34 10.78
C GLN A 78 -7.84 -14.20 9.76
N PRO A 79 -6.63 -13.80 10.14
CA PRO A 79 -6.07 -13.75 11.50
C PRO A 79 -5.79 -12.30 12.03
N TRP A 80 -6.70 -11.37 11.88
CA TRP A 80 -6.53 -10.00 12.38
C TRP A 80 -6.85 -9.91 13.88
N VAL A 81 -6.00 -9.21 14.65
CA VAL A 81 -6.15 -9.05 16.09
C VAL A 81 -5.74 -7.64 16.54
N ILE A 82 -6.28 -7.19 17.67
CA ILE A 82 -5.78 -6.03 18.40
C ILE A 82 -4.83 -6.53 19.49
N LYS A 83 -3.64 -5.99 19.54
CA LYS A 83 -2.66 -6.24 20.61
C LYS A 83 -2.03 -4.93 21.04
N GLN A 84 -2.15 -4.57 22.33
CA GLN A 84 -1.61 -3.32 22.87
C GLN A 84 -2.04 -2.09 22.06
N SER A 85 -3.35 -1.98 21.78
CA SER A 85 -3.94 -0.91 20.97
C SER A 85 -3.39 -0.80 19.53
N VAL A 86 -2.79 -1.86 19.01
CA VAL A 86 -2.28 -1.96 17.64
C VAL A 86 -3.02 -3.06 16.90
N LEU A 87 -3.49 -2.76 15.72
CA LEU A 87 -4.07 -3.73 14.80
C LEU A 87 -2.94 -4.49 14.12
N GLN A 88 -2.98 -5.82 14.15
CA GLN A 88 -1.91 -6.66 13.64
C GLN A 88 -2.45 -7.82 12.82
N VAL A 89 -1.83 -8.09 11.67
CA VAL A 89 -1.95 -9.37 11.00
C VAL A 89 -1.13 -10.39 11.78
N ARG A 90 -1.75 -11.51 12.13
CA ARG A 90 -1.02 -12.68 12.66
C ARG A 90 -1.17 -13.82 11.68
N PRO A 91 -0.14 -14.07 10.86
CA PRO A 91 -0.15 -15.26 10.02
C PRO A 91 -0.17 -16.49 10.93
N ASP A 92 -1.34 -17.11 11.01
CA ASP A 92 -1.45 -18.42 11.64
C ASP A 92 -0.83 -19.47 10.70
N LYS A 93 0.12 -20.24 11.22
CA LYS A 93 0.73 -21.34 10.47
C LYS A 93 -0.29 -22.39 10.03
N THR A 94 -1.47 -22.44 10.67
CA THR A 94 -2.57 -23.33 10.31
C THR A 94 -3.44 -22.76 9.17
N SER A 95 -3.47 -21.45 8.97
CA SER A 95 -4.15 -20.80 7.84
C SER A 95 -3.33 -20.86 6.54
N LEU A 96 -2.08 -21.32 6.61
CA LEU A 96 -1.19 -21.61 5.48
C LEU A 96 -1.59 -22.86 4.69
N SER A 97 -2.75 -23.48 4.97
CA SER A 97 -3.27 -24.48 4.03
C SER A 97 -3.44 -23.78 2.68
N SER A 98 -2.75 -24.27 1.67
CA SER A 98 -2.57 -23.77 0.31
C SER A 98 -3.87 -23.48 -0.49
N LYS A 99 -5.01 -23.37 0.18
CA LYS A 99 -6.34 -23.18 -0.39
C LYS A 99 -7.02 -21.85 -0.06
N VAL A 100 -6.50 -21.05 0.89
CA VAL A 100 -7.08 -19.75 1.21
C VAL A 100 -6.31 -18.69 0.45
N ARG A 101 -6.99 -18.05 -0.51
CA ARG A 101 -6.39 -16.91 -1.23
C ARG A 101 -6.18 -15.74 -0.27
N PRO A 102 -5.05 -15.02 -0.33
CA PRO A 102 -4.78 -13.84 0.50
C PRO A 102 -5.88 -12.78 0.45
N ASP A 103 -6.55 -12.64 -0.71
CA ASP A 103 -7.67 -11.73 -0.93
C ASP A 103 -8.90 -11.99 -0.03
N LYS A 104 -9.07 -13.22 0.46
CA LYS A 104 -10.17 -13.59 1.36
C LYS A 104 -9.89 -13.33 2.84
N THR A 105 -8.67 -12.97 3.18
CA THR A 105 -8.23 -12.70 4.55
C THR A 105 -7.83 -11.24 4.76
N SER A 106 -8.02 -10.39 3.76
CA SER A 106 -7.85 -8.94 3.87
C SER A 106 -8.93 -8.33 4.76
N LEU A 107 -8.54 -7.36 5.57
CA LEU A 107 -9.47 -6.60 6.40
C LEU A 107 -10.19 -5.58 5.50
N SER A 108 -11.51 -5.54 5.52
CA SER A 108 -12.31 -4.63 4.72
C SER A 108 -13.17 -3.71 5.58
N SER A 109 -13.25 -2.43 5.24
CA SER A 109 -14.17 -1.53 5.94
C SER A 109 -15.63 -1.90 5.65
N LYS A 110 -16.50 -1.77 6.65
CA LYS A 110 -17.95 -1.96 6.48
C LYS A 110 -18.56 -0.84 5.64
N GLU A 111 -18.05 0.38 5.82
CA GLU A 111 -18.43 1.52 5.01
C GLU A 111 -17.66 1.53 3.69
N SER A 112 -18.30 2.04 2.65
CA SER A 112 -17.71 2.24 1.33
C SER A 112 -17.30 3.69 1.12
N PHE A 113 -16.16 3.90 0.47
CA PHE A 113 -15.58 5.22 0.21
C PHE A 113 -15.27 5.39 -1.28
N GLY A 114 -15.48 6.60 -1.80
CA GLY A 114 -15.05 7.04 -3.12
C GLY A 114 -13.78 7.87 -3.02
N SER A 115 -13.81 9.10 -3.54
CA SER A 115 -12.72 10.06 -3.38
C SER A 115 -12.51 10.43 -1.93
N CYS A 116 -11.26 10.41 -1.45
CA CYS A 116 -10.97 10.54 -0.02
C CYS A 116 -9.55 11.03 0.27
N HIS A 117 -9.35 11.52 1.49
CA HIS A 117 -8.07 11.60 2.17
C HIS A 117 -8.05 10.48 3.22
N LEU A 118 -7.13 9.57 3.11
CA LEU A 118 -6.87 8.47 4.03
C LEU A 118 -5.55 8.72 4.74
N HIS A 119 -5.57 8.63 6.06
CA HIS A 119 -4.38 8.57 6.90
C HIS A 119 -4.28 7.22 7.57
N LEU A 120 -3.09 6.66 7.61
CA LEU A 120 -2.78 5.47 8.41
C LEU A 120 -1.31 5.44 8.80
N GLU A 121 -1.06 4.88 9.99
CA GLU A 121 0.29 4.58 10.43
C GLU A 121 0.50 3.06 10.42
N TRP A 122 1.67 2.63 9.94
CA TRP A 122 2.02 1.22 9.86
C TRP A 122 3.48 0.98 10.20
N ARG A 123 3.81 -0.23 10.62
CA ARG A 123 5.19 -0.67 10.76
C ARG A 123 5.31 -2.18 10.57
N THR A 124 6.53 -2.61 10.30
CA THR A 124 6.92 -4.02 10.41
C THR A 124 7.66 -4.24 11.72
N PRO A 125 7.51 -5.39 12.39
CA PRO A 125 8.26 -5.68 13.61
C PRO A 125 9.79 -5.69 13.36
N PRO A 126 10.62 -5.34 14.36
CA PRO A 126 12.08 -5.31 14.22
C PRO A 126 12.71 -6.62 13.74
N GLU A 127 12.12 -7.76 14.06
CA GLU A 127 12.55 -9.09 13.60
C GLU A 127 12.48 -9.27 12.08
N ASN A 128 11.69 -8.46 11.38
CA ASN A 128 11.66 -8.43 9.93
C ASN A 128 12.95 -7.89 9.29
N SER A 129 13.86 -7.29 10.07
CA SER A 129 15.17 -6.85 9.58
C SER A 129 16.00 -7.97 8.94
N LYS A 130 15.71 -9.24 9.29
CA LYS A 130 16.36 -10.44 8.71
C LYS A 130 15.74 -10.89 7.39
N LYS A 131 14.62 -10.31 6.97
CA LYS A 131 13.93 -10.61 5.71
C LYS A 131 14.39 -9.67 4.61
N SER A 132 14.10 -10.02 3.37
CA SER A 132 14.47 -9.23 2.20
C SER A 132 13.45 -9.33 1.07
N GLY A 133 13.56 -8.44 0.09
CA GLY A 133 12.67 -8.42 -1.06
C GLY A 133 11.21 -8.24 -0.65
N GLN A 134 10.32 -8.99 -1.28
CA GLN A 134 8.88 -8.92 -1.03
C GLN A 134 8.43 -9.65 0.26
N ASP A 135 9.33 -10.35 0.93
CA ASP A 135 9.01 -11.04 2.20
C ASP A 135 9.26 -10.15 3.43
N LYS A 136 9.68 -8.88 3.24
CA LYS A 136 9.96 -7.94 4.32
C LYS A 136 8.73 -7.06 4.60
N GLY A 137 7.71 -7.63 5.27
CA GLY A 137 6.53 -6.90 5.72
C GLY A 137 5.57 -6.51 4.58
N ASN A 138 5.30 -7.44 3.69
CA ASN A 138 4.40 -7.22 2.57
C ASN A 138 2.94 -7.09 3.02
N SER A 139 2.31 -6.03 2.57
CA SER A 139 0.89 -5.72 2.72
C SER A 139 0.48 -4.71 1.63
N GLY A 140 -0.75 -4.21 1.67
CA GLY A 140 -1.23 -3.19 0.75
C GLY A 140 -2.46 -2.46 1.27
N VAL A 141 -2.58 -1.20 0.88
CA VAL A 141 -3.77 -0.38 1.08
C VAL A 141 -4.56 -0.38 -0.22
N PHE A 142 -5.73 -1.00 -0.24
CA PHE A 142 -6.59 -1.08 -1.40
C PHE A 142 -7.72 -0.05 -1.31
N LEU A 143 -7.55 1.08 -1.98
CA LEU A 143 -8.58 2.09 -2.15
C LEU A 143 -9.69 1.52 -3.03
N MET A 144 -10.95 1.63 -2.57
CA MET A 144 -12.12 1.02 -3.25
C MET A 144 -11.91 -0.49 -3.55
N SER A 145 -11.15 -1.22 -2.73
CA SER A 145 -10.79 -2.64 -2.93
C SER A 145 -10.15 -2.96 -4.29
N ASN A 146 -9.70 -1.96 -5.04
CA ASN A 146 -9.21 -2.10 -6.42
C ASN A 146 -7.85 -1.44 -6.67
N TYR A 147 -7.54 -0.34 -6.00
CA TYR A 147 -6.39 0.51 -6.33
C TYR A 147 -5.37 0.44 -5.19
N GLU A 148 -4.30 -0.28 -5.40
CA GLU A 148 -3.33 -0.61 -4.35
C GLU A 148 -2.22 0.41 -4.26
N ILE A 149 -2.03 0.93 -3.05
CA ILE A 149 -0.79 1.57 -2.60
C ILE A 149 -0.04 0.56 -1.76
N GLN A 150 1.15 0.18 -2.23
CA GLN A 150 1.94 -0.90 -1.61
C GLN A 150 2.43 -0.54 -0.21
N ILE A 151 2.38 -1.50 0.68
CA ILE A 151 3.10 -1.52 1.95
C ILE A 151 4.20 -2.58 1.87
N LEU A 152 5.41 -2.17 2.12
CA LEU A 152 6.59 -3.03 2.19
C LEU A 152 7.68 -2.32 2.99
N ASP A 153 8.43 -3.02 3.79
CA ASP A 153 9.61 -2.44 4.40
C ASP A 153 10.76 -2.36 3.38
N THR A 154 10.92 -1.18 2.78
CA THR A 154 11.98 -0.89 1.81
C THR A 154 13.15 -0.10 2.38
N TYR A 155 13.24 -0.01 3.72
CA TYR A 155 14.44 0.49 4.38
C TYR A 155 15.56 -0.54 4.22
N GLU A 156 16.66 -0.13 3.55
CA GLU A 156 17.80 -1.01 3.22
C GLU A 156 17.39 -2.37 2.60
N ASN A 157 16.32 -2.36 1.80
CA ASN A 157 15.74 -3.57 1.21
C ASN A 157 15.38 -3.34 -0.25
N LYS A 158 16.10 -3.97 -1.16
CA LYS A 158 15.85 -3.87 -2.61
C LYS A 158 14.84 -4.91 -3.06
N THR A 159 13.92 -4.47 -3.90
CA THR A 159 12.96 -5.28 -4.62
C THR A 159 12.67 -4.64 -5.98
N TYR A 160 11.73 -5.16 -6.77
CA TYR A 160 11.30 -4.45 -7.97
C TYR A 160 10.67 -3.09 -7.60
N PRO A 161 11.07 -1.99 -8.26
CA PRO A 161 10.72 -0.64 -7.83
C PRO A 161 9.21 -0.34 -7.78
N ASP A 162 8.42 -0.92 -8.69
CA ASP A 162 6.96 -0.78 -8.73
C ASP A 162 6.21 -1.70 -7.74
N GLY A 163 6.92 -2.35 -6.84
CA GLY A 163 6.39 -3.10 -5.69
C GLY A 163 7.03 -2.69 -4.36
N MET A 164 7.74 -1.56 -4.32
CA MET A 164 8.25 -1.00 -3.07
C MET A 164 7.18 -0.19 -2.33
N ALA A 165 7.49 0.23 -1.09
CA ALA A 165 6.59 1.06 -0.28
C ALA A 165 6.06 2.26 -1.07
N ALA A 166 4.76 2.54 -0.96
CA ALA A 166 4.05 3.63 -1.62
C ALA A 166 4.06 3.60 -3.17
N ALA A 167 4.49 2.50 -3.79
CA ALA A 167 4.25 2.30 -5.21
C ALA A 167 2.75 2.20 -5.52
N LEU A 168 2.33 2.75 -6.67
CA LEU A 168 1.12 2.27 -7.32
C LEU A 168 1.48 0.88 -7.86
N TYR A 169 1.02 -0.17 -7.16
CA TYR A 169 1.52 -1.53 -7.35
C TYR A 169 1.48 -2.00 -8.81
N GLY A 170 2.65 -2.38 -9.33
CA GLY A 170 2.83 -2.82 -10.72
C GLY A 170 2.72 -1.70 -11.76
N VAL A 171 2.54 -0.44 -11.36
CA VAL A 171 2.36 0.70 -12.26
C VAL A 171 3.55 1.66 -12.16
N LYS A 172 3.70 2.31 -11.03
CA LYS A 172 4.71 3.35 -10.83
C LYS A 172 5.38 3.22 -9.45
N PRO A 173 6.73 3.16 -9.39
CA PRO A 173 7.45 3.33 -8.13
C PRO A 173 7.20 4.73 -7.54
N PRO A 174 7.41 4.94 -6.24
CA PRO A 174 7.47 6.28 -5.69
C PRO A 174 8.65 7.06 -6.29
N ASP A 175 8.56 8.39 -6.27
CA ASP A 175 9.64 9.24 -6.79
C ASP A 175 10.89 9.18 -5.89
N VAL A 176 10.69 8.96 -4.58
CA VAL A 176 11.76 8.77 -3.59
C VAL A 176 11.33 7.74 -2.54
N ASN A 177 12.30 7.11 -1.88
CA ASN A 177 12.09 6.22 -0.73
C ASN A 177 12.29 7.03 0.57
N ALA A 178 11.20 7.36 1.25
CA ALA A 178 11.18 8.14 2.48
C ALA A 178 10.88 7.31 3.73
N LEU A 179 11.19 6.00 3.73
CA LEU A 179 10.95 5.15 4.89
C LEU A 179 11.96 5.39 6.01
N ARG A 180 11.47 5.26 7.23
CA ARG A 180 12.24 5.15 8.47
C ARG A 180 12.77 3.73 8.64
N PRO A 181 13.76 3.49 9.52
CA PRO A 181 14.27 2.17 9.82
C PRO A 181 13.19 1.12 10.16
N THR A 182 13.50 -0.14 9.85
CA THR A 182 12.67 -1.29 10.23
C THR A 182 12.33 -1.26 11.73
N GLY A 183 11.06 -1.46 12.06
CA GLY A 183 10.54 -1.40 13.44
C GLY A 183 10.01 -0.03 13.85
N GLU A 184 10.35 1.04 13.14
CA GLU A 184 9.78 2.37 13.36
C GLU A 184 8.43 2.53 12.65
N TRP A 185 7.58 3.39 13.19
CA TRP A 185 6.30 3.73 12.58
C TRP A 185 6.52 4.56 11.32
N GLN A 186 5.78 4.20 10.28
CA GLN A 186 5.64 4.91 9.02
C GLN A 186 4.26 5.57 8.97
N CYS A 187 4.19 6.75 8.39
CA CYS A 187 2.96 7.50 8.22
C CYS A 187 2.64 7.60 6.72
N TYR A 188 1.45 7.19 6.32
CA TYR A 188 0.90 7.40 4.98
C TYR A 188 -0.26 8.38 5.05
N ASP A 189 -0.19 9.42 4.23
CA ASP A 189 -1.32 10.27 3.86
C ASP A 189 -1.59 10.10 2.37
N ILE A 190 -2.82 9.72 2.02
CA ILE A 190 -3.21 9.33 0.66
C ILE A 190 -4.43 10.15 0.24
N TRP A 191 -4.24 11.08 -0.68
CA TRP A 191 -5.34 11.80 -1.34
C TRP A 191 -5.69 11.07 -2.62
N PHE A 192 -6.88 10.48 -2.66
CA PHE A 192 -7.36 9.65 -3.75
C PHE A 192 -8.61 10.24 -4.39
N ARG A 193 -8.64 10.25 -5.71
CA ARG A 193 -9.82 10.51 -6.51
C ARG A 193 -10.22 9.22 -7.23
N ARG A 194 -11.48 8.85 -7.07
CA ARG A 194 -12.06 7.68 -7.74
C ARG A 194 -12.08 7.84 -9.26
N PRO A 195 -12.17 6.75 -10.03
CA PRO A 195 -12.41 6.86 -11.46
C PRO A 195 -13.84 7.34 -11.73
N LEU A 196 -13.99 8.14 -12.77
CA LEU A 196 -15.29 8.64 -13.22
C LEU A 196 -15.70 7.95 -14.52
N PHE A 197 -16.99 7.69 -14.66
CA PHE A 197 -17.58 7.04 -15.82
C PHE A 197 -18.80 7.81 -16.27
N ASP A 198 -19.06 7.84 -17.57
CA ASP A 198 -20.29 8.39 -18.15
C ASP A 198 -21.44 7.38 -18.13
N ASP A 199 -22.59 7.81 -18.63
CA ASP A 199 -23.80 6.97 -18.69
C ASP A 199 -23.65 5.77 -19.65
N SER A 200 -22.70 5.84 -20.59
CA SER A 200 -22.34 4.73 -21.48
C SER A 200 -21.36 3.75 -20.87
N LEU A 201 -21.06 3.89 -19.56
CA LEU A 201 -20.12 3.08 -18.78
C LEU A 201 -18.65 3.24 -19.21
N LYS A 202 -18.35 4.26 -20.02
CA LYS A 202 -16.98 4.59 -20.44
C LYS A 202 -16.30 5.44 -19.37
N MET A 203 -15.05 5.12 -19.06
CA MET A 203 -14.21 5.91 -18.17
C MET A 203 -13.96 7.30 -18.79
N THR A 204 -14.28 8.35 -18.05
CA THR A 204 -14.04 9.75 -18.39
C THR A 204 -12.83 10.34 -17.64
N SER A 205 -12.54 9.81 -16.45
CA SER A 205 -11.35 10.17 -15.68
C SER A 205 -10.81 8.93 -14.96
N PRO A 206 -9.50 8.64 -15.03
CA PRO A 206 -8.91 7.54 -14.28
C PRO A 206 -8.89 7.84 -12.77
N ALA A 207 -8.80 6.79 -11.96
CA ALA A 207 -8.43 6.95 -10.56
C ALA A 207 -7.07 7.63 -10.46
N CYS A 208 -6.92 8.54 -9.51
CA CYS A 208 -5.71 9.35 -9.37
C CYS A 208 -5.33 9.49 -7.90
N VAL A 209 -4.04 9.59 -7.61
CA VAL A 209 -3.55 9.64 -6.22
C VAL A 209 -2.38 10.58 -6.04
N THR A 210 -2.34 11.24 -4.88
CA THR A 210 -1.15 11.80 -4.27
C THR A 210 -0.85 11.01 -3.00
N VAL A 211 0.38 10.59 -2.81
CA VAL A 211 0.83 9.85 -1.61
C VAL A 211 1.96 10.61 -0.95
N MET A 212 1.81 10.84 0.35
CA MET A 212 2.86 11.36 1.21
C MET A 212 3.27 10.26 2.20
N VAL A 213 4.58 10.04 2.31
CA VAL A 213 5.19 9.09 3.24
C VAL A 213 6.07 9.86 4.20
N ASN A 214 5.78 9.74 5.49
CA ASN A 214 6.57 10.40 6.54
C ASN A 214 6.83 11.89 6.26
N GLY A 215 5.81 12.62 5.77
CA GLY A 215 5.87 14.04 5.45
C GLY A 215 6.48 14.37 4.09
N VAL A 216 6.92 13.39 3.31
CA VAL A 216 7.50 13.57 1.97
C VAL A 216 6.51 13.12 0.90
N ILE A 217 6.19 13.99 -0.05
CA ILE A 217 5.34 13.60 -1.21
C ILE A 217 6.18 12.69 -2.10
N VAL A 218 5.71 11.45 -2.27
CA VAL A 218 6.38 10.41 -3.06
C VAL A 218 5.61 10.04 -4.34
N GLN A 219 4.32 10.39 -4.41
CA GLN A 219 3.49 10.34 -5.61
C GLN A 219 2.70 11.65 -5.67
N LYS A 220 2.69 12.32 -6.81
CA LYS A 220 1.97 13.60 -6.96
C LYS A 220 1.02 13.54 -8.14
N ASN A 221 -0.27 13.47 -7.85
CA ASN A 221 -1.36 13.46 -8.84
C ASN A 221 -1.15 12.41 -9.95
N VAL A 222 -0.83 11.17 -9.55
CA VAL A 222 -0.48 10.08 -10.46
C VAL A 222 -1.74 9.26 -10.79
N PRO A 223 -2.08 9.06 -12.07
CA PRO A 223 -3.18 8.20 -12.46
C PRO A 223 -2.83 6.71 -12.32
N PHE A 224 -3.82 5.90 -11.93
CA PHE A 224 -3.77 4.46 -12.08
C PHE A 224 -4.09 4.06 -13.53
N ASP A 225 -3.48 2.99 -13.98
CA ASP A 225 -3.73 2.41 -15.31
C ASP A 225 -4.94 1.46 -15.35
N GLY A 226 -5.64 1.32 -14.24
CA GLY A 226 -6.73 0.40 -13.99
C GLY A 226 -6.62 -0.23 -12.59
N PRO A 227 -7.48 -1.16 -12.22
CA PRO A 227 -7.39 -1.91 -10.97
C PRO A 227 -6.06 -2.63 -10.83
N SER A 228 -5.45 -2.54 -9.65
CA SER A 228 -4.17 -3.20 -9.35
C SER A 228 -4.26 -4.71 -9.52
N SER A 229 -3.20 -5.30 -10.02
CA SER A 229 -3.15 -6.74 -10.31
C SER A 229 -1.71 -7.21 -10.42
N PHE A 230 -1.47 -8.43 -9.97
CA PHE A 230 -0.19 -9.10 -10.16
C PHE A 230 0.01 -9.52 -11.61
N LYS A 231 1.10 -9.13 -12.25
CA LYS A 231 1.54 -9.50 -13.61
C LYS A 231 0.77 -8.89 -14.79
N LYS A 232 -0.54 -8.67 -14.70
CA LYS A 232 -1.36 -8.25 -15.83
C LYS A 232 -2.13 -6.98 -15.51
N ARG A 233 -2.04 -5.99 -16.38
CA ARG A 233 -2.90 -4.81 -16.29
C ARG A 233 -4.35 -5.21 -16.56
N ARG A 234 -5.25 -4.68 -15.78
CA ARG A 234 -6.68 -4.86 -15.97
C ARG A 234 -7.29 -3.55 -16.47
N PRO A 235 -8.12 -3.60 -17.54
CA PRO A 235 -8.78 -2.39 -18.01
C PRO A 235 -9.78 -1.91 -16.98
N TYR A 236 -10.05 -0.60 -17.00
CA TYR A 236 -11.14 -0.04 -16.23
C TYR A 236 -12.48 -0.67 -16.65
N LYS A 237 -13.29 -0.98 -15.67
CA LYS A 237 -14.69 -1.37 -15.82
C LYS A 237 -15.50 -0.58 -14.82
N LYS A 238 -16.69 -0.13 -15.22
CA LYS A 238 -17.60 0.58 -14.30
C LYS A 238 -17.85 -0.29 -13.07
N HIS A 239 -17.69 0.33 -11.93
CA HIS A 239 -18.04 -0.21 -10.61
C HIS A 239 -18.81 0.85 -9.82
N ALA A 240 -19.25 0.54 -8.62
CA ALA A 240 -19.92 1.49 -7.74
C ALA A 240 -19.03 2.70 -7.44
N ASP A 241 -19.64 3.85 -7.20
CA ASP A 241 -18.95 5.11 -6.93
C ASP A 241 -18.26 5.15 -5.56
N ALA A 242 -18.61 4.22 -4.69
CA ALA A 242 -17.92 3.95 -3.43
C ALA A 242 -17.83 2.44 -3.21
N LEU A 243 -16.70 1.97 -2.71
CA LEU A 243 -16.41 0.58 -2.36
C LEU A 243 -15.58 0.55 -1.06
N PRO A 244 -15.52 -0.58 -0.36
CA PRO A 244 -14.74 -0.69 0.88
C PRO A 244 -13.25 -0.35 0.68
N LEU A 245 -12.65 0.25 1.70
CA LEU A 245 -11.22 0.26 1.91
C LEU A 245 -10.78 -1.12 2.38
N ALA A 246 -9.65 -1.64 1.90
CA ALA A 246 -9.11 -2.89 2.42
C ALA A 246 -7.62 -2.79 2.76
N LEU A 247 -7.23 -3.53 3.81
CA LEU A 247 -5.83 -3.75 4.18
C LEU A 247 -5.49 -5.21 3.91
N GLN A 248 -4.42 -5.43 3.14
CA GLN A 248 -4.05 -6.77 2.69
C GLN A 248 -3.39 -7.58 3.80
N ASN A 249 -3.82 -8.83 3.94
CA ASN A 249 -3.04 -9.86 4.59
C ASN A 249 -2.22 -10.61 3.53
N HIS A 250 -0.91 -10.41 3.53
CA HIS A 250 0.02 -11.11 2.64
C HIS A 250 0.89 -12.13 3.41
N LEU A 251 0.38 -12.67 4.51
CA LEU A 251 1.07 -13.66 5.38
C LEU A 251 2.30 -13.10 6.13
N GLU A 252 2.50 -11.79 6.07
CA GLU A 252 3.54 -11.08 6.79
C GLU A 252 2.95 -10.32 7.98
N VAL A 253 3.73 -10.21 9.06
CA VAL A 253 3.31 -9.39 10.19
C VAL A 253 3.50 -7.93 9.84
N VAL A 254 2.39 -7.21 9.76
CA VAL A 254 2.36 -5.75 9.64
C VAL A 254 1.43 -5.22 10.72
N GLU A 255 1.84 -4.16 11.36
CA GLU A 255 1.10 -3.48 12.42
C GLU A 255 0.54 -2.16 11.93
N PHE A 256 -0.68 -1.83 12.37
CA PHE A 256 -1.39 -0.61 11.99
C PHE A 256 -1.94 0.10 13.22
N ARG A 257 -2.00 1.44 13.15
CA ARG A 257 -2.67 2.28 14.13
C ARG A 257 -3.14 3.59 13.48
N ASN A 258 -3.92 4.37 14.21
CA ASN A 258 -4.33 5.72 13.81
C ASN A 258 -4.85 5.77 12.36
N ILE A 259 -5.93 5.01 12.08
CA ILE A 259 -6.52 4.94 10.75
C ILE A 259 -7.77 5.80 10.71
N TRP A 260 -7.78 6.81 9.86
CA TRP A 260 -8.98 7.61 9.61
C TRP A 260 -9.09 7.99 8.13
N ILE A 261 -10.31 8.28 7.70
CA ILE A 261 -10.62 8.63 6.32
C ILE A 261 -11.60 9.80 6.29
N GLN A 262 -11.39 10.72 5.38
CA GLN A 262 -12.27 11.84 5.10
C GLN A 262 -12.69 11.80 3.64
N SER A 263 -14.00 11.80 3.38
CA SER A 263 -14.52 11.89 2.02
C SER A 263 -14.18 13.24 1.40
N LEU A 264 -13.82 13.22 0.13
CA LEU A 264 -13.52 14.41 -0.68
C LEU A 264 -14.48 14.49 -1.87
N PRO A 265 -14.80 15.69 -2.37
CA PRO A 265 -15.44 15.83 -3.66
C PRO A 265 -14.53 15.35 -4.80
N ASP A 266 -15.13 14.95 -5.93
CA ASP A 266 -14.38 14.36 -7.05
C ASP A 266 -13.50 15.39 -7.80
N ASP A 267 -13.71 16.68 -7.59
CA ASP A 267 -12.91 17.79 -8.11
C ASP A 267 -11.89 18.33 -7.11
N ALA A 268 -11.77 17.70 -5.93
CA ALA A 268 -10.81 18.13 -4.92
C ALA A 268 -9.36 18.10 -5.44
N VAL A 269 -8.58 19.06 -4.96
CA VAL A 269 -7.13 19.06 -5.18
C VAL A 269 -6.50 17.96 -4.34
N LEU A 270 -5.79 17.05 -4.99
CA LEU A 270 -5.12 15.93 -4.33
C LEU A 270 -3.77 16.39 -3.76
N SER A 271 -3.81 17.12 -2.66
CA SER A 271 -2.59 17.57 -1.96
C SER A 271 -2.90 17.92 -0.50
N PRO A 272 -1.88 17.92 0.37
CA PRO A 272 -2.03 18.47 1.72
C PRO A 272 -2.58 19.91 1.67
N ALA A 273 -3.53 20.22 2.53
CA ALA A 273 -3.98 21.59 2.75
C ALA A 273 -2.93 22.33 3.59
N GLY A 274 -2.29 23.35 3.01
CA GLY A 274 -1.28 24.18 3.68
C GLY A 274 0.12 24.11 3.04
N PRO A 275 1.05 24.98 3.43
CA PRO A 275 2.39 24.96 2.89
C PRO A 275 3.14 23.73 3.39
N VAL A 276 3.18 22.68 2.59
CA VAL A 276 4.18 21.63 2.74
C VAL A 276 5.52 22.30 2.42
N GLY A 277 6.43 22.35 3.39
CA GLY A 277 7.76 22.90 3.17
C GLY A 277 8.41 22.20 1.98
N ILE A 278 8.39 22.86 0.83
CA ILE A 278 9.18 22.43 -0.32
C ILE A 278 10.62 22.78 0.01
N ASN A 279 11.35 21.84 0.56
CA ASN A 279 12.81 21.97 0.60
C ASN A 279 13.28 21.98 -0.86
N LYS A 280 13.77 23.16 -1.26
CA LYS A 280 14.49 23.40 -2.52
C LYS A 280 15.80 22.63 -2.54
#